data_a710ce0c1e7c34d0b510ee148633477f
#
_entry.id   a710ce0c1e7c34d0b510ee148633477f
#
_cell.length_a   1.000
_cell.length_b   1.000
_cell.length_c   1.000
_cell.angle_alpha   90.00
_cell.angle_beta   90.00
_cell.angle_gamma   90.00
#
_symmetry.space_group_name_H-M   'P 1'
#
loop_
_entity.id
_entity.type
_entity.pdbx_description
1 polymer ?
#
loop_
_entity_poly.entity_id
_entity_poly.type
_entity_poly.pdbx_seq_one_letter_code
_entity_poly.pdbx_strand_id
1 'polypeptide(L)'
;VLSDGGVEAWWIPAYLAESNPELTTWDGIMANPAAVGGKFHDCPSGWACDIINNNNLKAAGAEAGGLERFQHGSGETLQTSIAAAYADKAPWFGYYWAPTAVLGKYPMVRVEVPAYDAEAHSCNGDVDCANPGFSAYPSAKVVTAVSGAFMDREPEVAALLKNVAFTNAQMGDVLAWRLDNNASYDEAAVYFLTSYKDVWGDWL
;
A
#
# COMPACT_ATOMS: atom_id res chain seq x y z
N VAL A 1 12.02 9.59 -7.17
CA VAL A 1 10.58 9.39 -7.52
C VAL A 1 10.26 7.91 -7.57
N LEU A 2 8.97 7.54 -7.53
CA LEU A 2 8.52 6.20 -7.89
C LEU A 2 7.98 6.24 -9.33
N SER A 3 8.60 5.44 -10.22
CA SER A 3 8.26 5.43 -11.65
C SER A 3 6.88 4.83 -11.94
N ASP A 4 6.44 3.90 -11.09
CA ASP A 4 5.14 3.22 -11.13
C ASP A 4 4.13 3.77 -10.10
N GLY A 5 4.48 4.86 -9.41
CA GLY A 5 3.65 5.53 -8.42
C GLY A 5 3.49 4.77 -7.10
N GLY A 6 3.00 5.46 -6.08
CA GLY A 6 2.57 4.83 -4.83
C GLY A 6 1.24 4.10 -5.04
N VAL A 7 1.06 2.98 -4.36
CA VAL A 7 -0.13 2.15 -4.47
C VAL A 7 -0.80 2.04 -3.10
N GLU A 8 -2.03 2.54 -3.00
CA GLU A 8 -2.92 2.27 -1.88
C GLU A 8 -4.01 1.31 -2.36
N ALA A 9 -4.27 0.26 -1.62
CA ALA A 9 -5.25 -0.75 -2.04
C ALA A 9 -5.73 -1.62 -0.88
N TRP A 10 -6.69 -2.49 -1.18
CA TRP A 10 -7.09 -3.61 -0.35
C TRP A 10 -6.36 -4.87 -0.80
N TRP A 11 -5.87 -5.64 0.15
CA TRP A 11 -4.96 -6.74 -0.09
C TRP A 11 -5.37 -8.00 0.65
N ILE A 12 -5.01 -9.16 0.06
CA ILE A 12 -5.01 -10.47 0.72
C ILE A 12 -3.62 -11.10 0.59
N PRO A 13 -3.21 -12.00 1.51
CA PRO A 13 -1.98 -12.77 1.37
C PRO A 13 -1.95 -13.61 0.09
N ALA A 14 -0.78 -13.69 -0.57
CA ALA A 14 -0.64 -14.45 -1.81
C ALA A 14 -1.02 -15.93 -1.64
N TYR A 15 -0.67 -16.58 -0.51
CA TYR A 15 -1.06 -17.96 -0.24
C TYR A 15 -2.60 -18.16 -0.19
N LEU A 16 -3.33 -17.11 0.21
CA LEU A 16 -4.79 -17.16 0.26
C LEU A 16 -5.37 -17.03 -1.16
N ALA A 17 -4.81 -16.12 -1.98
CA ALA A 17 -5.17 -15.97 -3.39
C ALA A 17 -4.86 -17.22 -4.22
N GLU A 18 -3.73 -17.89 -3.93
CA GLU A 18 -3.33 -19.14 -4.61
C GLU A 18 -4.28 -20.30 -4.30
N SER A 19 -4.73 -20.41 -3.05
CA SER A 19 -5.66 -21.47 -2.63
C SER A 19 -7.10 -21.17 -2.95
N ASN A 20 -7.49 -19.91 -3.06
CA ASN A 20 -8.86 -19.43 -3.32
C ASN A 20 -8.82 -18.23 -4.30
N PRO A 21 -8.62 -18.46 -5.59
CA PRO A 21 -8.47 -17.40 -6.59
C PRO A 21 -9.65 -16.41 -6.65
N GLU A 22 -10.86 -16.86 -6.31
CA GLU A 22 -12.06 -16.02 -6.24
C GLU A 22 -11.93 -14.86 -5.24
N LEU A 23 -11.12 -15.02 -4.17
CA LEU A 23 -10.91 -13.98 -3.17
C LEU A 23 -10.06 -12.79 -3.69
N THR A 24 -9.54 -12.88 -4.90
CA THR A 24 -8.85 -11.74 -5.54
C THR A 24 -9.81 -10.66 -6.03
N THR A 25 -11.13 -10.87 -5.93
CA THR A 25 -12.17 -9.91 -6.28
C THR A 25 -13.04 -9.56 -5.07
N TRP A 26 -13.61 -8.37 -5.07
CA TRP A 26 -14.57 -7.96 -4.04
C TRP A 26 -15.79 -8.92 -3.97
N ASP A 27 -16.34 -9.27 -5.11
CA ASP A 27 -17.51 -10.16 -5.18
C ASP A 27 -17.21 -11.56 -4.60
N GLY A 28 -16.01 -12.08 -4.86
CA GLY A 28 -15.58 -13.35 -4.29
C GLY A 28 -15.42 -13.30 -2.77
N ILE A 29 -14.88 -12.19 -2.22
CA ILE A 29 -14.80 -11.98 -0.77
C ILE A 29 -16.20 -11.90 -0.17
N MET A 30 -17.12 -11.15 -0.79
CA MET A 30 -18.51 -11.01 -0.31
C MET A 30 -19.32 -12.29 -0.41
N ALA A 31 -18.98 -13.19 -1.34
CA ALA A 31 -19.58 -14.52 -1.42
C ALA A 31 -19.13 -15.44 -0.27
N ASN A 32 -17.93 -15.25 0.28
CA ASN A 32 -17.37 -16.04 1.38
C ASN A 32 -16.48 -15.20 2.33
N PRO A 33 -17.04 -14.25 3.08
CA PRO A 33 -16.26 -13.38 3.97
C PRO A 33 -15.51 -14.15 5.07
N ALA A 34 -15.99 -15.32 5.47
CA ALA A 34 -15.30 -16.17 6.43
C ALA A 34 -13.93 -16.66 5.92
N ALA A 35 -13.76 -16.81 4.60
CA ALA A 35 -12.49 -17.23 4.01
C ALA A 35 -11.36 -16.18 4.20
N VAL A 36 -11.70 -14.91 4.41
CA VAL A 36 -10.76 -13.84 4.75
C VAL A 36 -10.77 -13.51 6.25
N GLY A 37 -11.40 -14.36 7.07
CA GLY A 37 -11.49 -14.17 8.52
C GLY A 37 -12.67 -13.30 8.98
N GLY A 38 -13.58 -12.93 8.09
CA GLY A 38 -14.77 -12.10 8.40
C GLY A 38 -14.42 -10.66 8.79
N LYS A 39 -13.19 -10.20 8.54
CA LYS A 39 -12.70 -8.89 8.95
C LYS A 39 -12.00 -8.16 7.81
N PHE A 40 -12.18 -6.84 7.82
CA PHE A 40 -11.36 -5.91 7.07
C PHE A 40 -10.42 -5.19 8.04
N HIS A 41 -9.11 -5.47 7.96
CA HIS A 41 -8.08 -4.81 8.75
C HIS A 41 -7.81 -3.41 8.21
N ASP A 42 -8.16 -2.41 8.98
CA ASP A 42 -8.10 -1.01 8.56
C ASP A 42 -7.00 -0.22 9.26
N CYS A 43 -6.63 0.90 8.65
CA CYS A 43 -5.66 1.84 9.18
C CYS A 43 -6.14 2.51 10.48
N PRO A 44 -5.19 3.08 11.26
CA PRO A 44 -5.50 3.76 12.51
C PRO A 44 -6.45 4.94 12.33
N SER A 45 -7.19 5.23 13.40
CA SER A 45 -8.03 6.42 13.47
C SER A 45 -7.24 7.71 13.26
N GLY A 46 -7.82 8.64 12.51
CA GLY A 46 -7.23 9.95 12.19
C GLY A 46 -6.32 9.95 10.96
N TRP A 47 -6.09 8.81 10.33
CA TRP A 47 -5.47 8.77 9.02
C TRP A 47 -6.51 9.03 7.91
N ALA A 48 -6.08 9.56 6.76
CA ALA A 48 -7.00 9.78 5.64
C ALA A 48 -7.69 8.49 5.17
N CYS A 49 -6.97 7.38 5.16
CA CYS A 49 -7.52 6.07 4.82
C CYS A 49 -8.61 5.58 5.77
N ASP A 50 -8.63 6.00 7.03
CA ASP A 50 -9.70 5.68 8.00
C ASP A 50 -11.06 6.17 7.49
N ILE A 51 -11.15 7.42 7.06
CA ILE A 51 -12.38 8.01 6.54
C ILE A 51 -12.75 7.39 5.18
N ILE A 52 -11.76 7.29 4.28
CA ILE A 52 -11.94 6.76 2.93
C ILE A 52 -12.42 5.30 2.96
N ASN A 53 -11.74 4.44 3.75
CA ASN A 53 -12.13 3.03 3.85
C ASN A 53 -13.50 2.85 4.50
N ASN A 54 -13.80 3.62 5.56
CA ASN A 54 -15.11 3.57 6.20
C ASN A 54 -16.24 3.86 5.20
N ASN A 55 -16.08 4.89 4.37
CA ASN A 55 -17.08 5.27 3.37
C ASN A 55 -17.11 4.27 2.19
N ASN A 56 -15.95 3.78 1.73
CA ASN A 56 -15.88 2.72 0.72
C ASN A 56 -16.57 1.43 1.18
N LEU A 57 -16.31 0.97 2.41
CA LEU A 57 -16.92 -0.24 2.97
C LEU A 57 -18.44 -0.10 3.12
N LYS A 58 -18.93 1.10 3.50
CA LYS A 58 -20.37 1.40 3.52
C LYS A 58 -20.98 1.30 2.11
N ALA A 59 -20.35 1.98 1.12
CA ALA A 59 -20.81 1.96 -0.26
C ALA A 59 -20.80 0.55 -0.86
N ALA A 60 -19.84 -0.27 -0.48
CA ALA A 60 -19.68 -1.66 -0.91
C ALA A 60 -20.58 -2.66 -0.17
N GLY A 61 -21.33 -2.23 0.86
CA GLY A 61 -22.21 -3.10 1.64
C GLY A 61 -21.49 -4.13 2.51
N ALA A 62 -20.26 -3.84 2.93
CA ALA A 62 -19.37 -4.78 3.62
C ALA A 62 -20.00 -5.38 4.89
N GLU A 63 -20.55 -4.54 5.77
CA GLU A 63 -21.17 -4.97 7.03
C GLU A 63 -22.38 -5.88 6.78
N ALA A 64 -23.26 -5.49 5.86
CA ALA A 64 -24.42 -6.30 5.48
C ALA A 64 -24.03 -7.67 4.90
N GLY A 65 -22.86 -7.76 4.28
CA GLY A 65 -22.28 -8.99 3.75
C GLY A 65 -21.47 -9.80 4.76
N GLY A 66 -21.34 -9.34 6.01
CA GLY A 66 -20.68 -10.09 7.08
C GLY A 66 -19.19 -9.80 7.28
N LEU A 67 -18.68 -8.68 6.74
CA LEU A 67 -17.33 -8.19 7.01
C LEU A 67 -17.35 -7.14 8.14
N GLU A 68 -16.68 -7.44 9.24
CA GLU A 68 -16.44 -6.49 10.33
C GLU A 68 -15.25 -5.57 9.99
N ARG A 69 -15.43 -4.26 10.09
CA ARG A 69 -14.32 -3.32 10.03
C ARG A 69 -13.52 -3.37 11.33
N PHE A 70 -12.27 -3.82 11.27
CA PHE A 70 -11.36 -3.88 12.41
C PHE A 70 -10.29 -2.80 12.29
N GLN A 71 -10.44 -1.73 13.07
CA GLN A 71 -9.52 -0.61 13.08
C GLN A 71 -8.34 -0.87 14.01
N HIS A 72 -7.12 -0.75 13.49
CA HIS A 72 -5.90 -0.91 14.27
C HIS A 72 -5.57 0.36 15.07
N GLY A 73 -4.96 0.19 16.26
CA GLY A 73 -4.57 1.31 17.12
C GLY A 73 -3.35 2.09 16.63
N SER A 74 -2.52 1.48 15.74
CA SER A 74 -1.34 2.13 15.14
C SER A 74 -0.96 1.46 13.82
N GLY A 75 -0.08 2.13 13.04
CA GLY A 75 0.49 1.54 11.83
C GLY A 75 1.32 0.28 12.11
N GLU A 76 2.00 0.23 13.25
CA GLU A 76 2.79 -0.93 13.69
C GLU A 76 1.89 -2.14 13.97
N THR A 77 0.72 -1.93 14.60
CA THR A 77 -0.23 -3.03 14.85
C THR A 77 -0.86 -3.54 13.57
N LEU A 78 -1.16 -2.67 12.61
CA LEU A 78 -1.60 -3.06 11.27
C LEU A 78 -0.52 -3.87 10.54
N GLN A 79 0.72 -3.39 10.51
CA GLN A 79 1.87 -4.09 9.94
C GLN A 79 2.07 -5.47 10.59
N THR A 80 2.02 -5.53 11.91
CA THR A 80 2.21 -6.78 12.67
C THR A 80 1.11 -7.79 12.38
N SER A 81 -0.12 -7.35 12.10
CA SER A 81 -1.22 -8.24 11.74
C SER A 81 -0.95 -9.00 10.42
N ILE A 82 -0.31 -8.35 9.43
CA ILE A 82 0.12 -9.02 8.19
C ILE A 82 1.21 -10.06 8.50
N ALA A 83 2.22 -9.68 9.28
CA ALA A 83 3.31 -10.59 9.65
C ALA A 83 2.79 -11.82 10.42
N ALA A 84 1.85 -11.63 11.35
CA ALA A 84 1.21 -12.72 12.10
C ALA A 84 0.40 -13.64 11.18
N ALA A 85 -0.39 -13.06 10.26
CA ALA A 85 -1.13 -13.85 9.28
C ALA A 85 -0.21 -14.71 8.41
N TYR A 86 0.95 -14.18 8.02
CA TYR A 86 1.95 -14.95 7.26
C TYR A 86 2.60 -16.07 8.08
N ALA A 87 2.90 -15.83 9.36
CA ALA A 87 3.49 -16.84 10.25
C ALA A 87 2.55 -18.03 10.46
N ASP A 88 1.26 -17.76 10.64
CA ASP A 88 0.25 -18.77 10.96
C ASP A 88 -0.51 -19.30 9.73
N LYS A 89 -0.25 -18.76 8.53
CA LYS A 89 -1.07 -18.99 7.33
C LYS A 89 -2.56 -18.70 7.58
N ALA A 90 -2.83 -17.68 8.39
CA ALA A 90 -4.18 -17.29 8.79
C ALA A 90 -4.86 -16.41 7.72
N PRO A 91 -6.19 -16.41 7.63
CA PRO A 91 -6.92 -15.46 6.80
C PRO A 91 -6.60 -14.02 7.19
N TRP A 92 -6.44 -13.17 6.18
CA TRP A 92 -6.27 -11.72 6.37
C TRP A 92 -6.80 -10.98 5.13
N PHE A 93 -7.52 -9.89 5.34
CA PHE A 93 -7.96 -8.96 4.30
C PHE A 93 -7.97 -7.55 4.87
N GLY A 94 -7.41 -6.59 4.16
CA GLY A 94 -7.40 -5.22 4.66
C GLY A 94 -6.66 -4.23 3.76
N TYR A 95 -6.57 -3.00 4.26
CA TYR A 95 -5.88 -1.90 3.62
C TYR A 95 -4.38 -1.94 3.91
N TYR A 96 -3.58 -1.65 2.90
CA TYR A 96 -2.17 -1.29 3.06
C TYR A 96 -1.68 -0.51 1.82
N TRP A 97 -0.41 -0.06 1.87
CA TRP A 97 0.18 0.69 0.77
C TRP A 97 1.59 0.21 0.41
N ALA A 98 1.98 0.43 -0.85
CA ALA A 98 3.32 0.14 -1.36
C ALA A 98 3.99 1.44 -1.90
N PRO A 99 5.33 1.55 -1.78
CA PRO A 99 6.27 0.54 -1.27
C PRO A 99 6.39 0.60 0.27
N THR A 100 6.44 -0.55 0.91
CA THR A 100 6.73 -0.67 2.34
C THR A 100 7.52 -1.94 2.62
N ALA A 101 8.24 -1.97 3.77
CA ALA A 101 9.00 -3.14 4.16
C ALA A 101 8.12 -4.40 4.30
N VAL A 102 6.90 -4.25 4.82
CA VAL A 102 6.00 -5.38 5.02
C VAL A 102 5.51 -5.97 3.71
N LEU A 103 5.14 -5.15 2.72
CA LEU A 103 4.73 -5.65 1.40
C LEU A 103 5.93 -6.12 0.56
N GLY A 104 7.13 -5.60 0.81
CA GLY A 104 8.36 -6.14 0.21
C GLY A 104 8.72 -7.52 0.73
N LYS A 105 8.45 -7.78 2.03
CA LYS A 105 8.75 -9.05 2.70
C LYS A 105 7.66 -10.11 2.50
N TYR A 106 6.41 -9.73 2.56
CA TYR A 106 5.26 -10.63 2.53
C TYR A 106 4.47 -10.42 1.23
N PRO A 107 4.54 -11.38 0.28
CA PRO A 107 3.81 -11.27 -0.99
C PRO A 107 2.30 -11.13 -0.76
N MET A 108 1.73 -10.04 -1.25
CA MET A 108 0.30 -9.76 -1.15
C MET A 108 -0.29 -9.57 -2.54
N VAL A 109 -1.55 -9.93 -2.70
CA VAL A 109 -2.33 -9.77 -3.93
C VAL A 109 -3.38 -8.68 -3.70
N ARG A 110 -3.46 -7.74 -4.64
CA ARG A 110 -4.51 -6.71 -4.60
C ARG A 110 -5.86 -7.33 -4.91
N VAL A 111 -6.83 -6.96 -4.10
CA VAL A 111 -8.23 -7.29 -4.38
C VAL A 111 -8.75 -6.35 -5.46
N GLU A 112 -9.36 -6.92 -6.49
CA GLU A 112 -10.02 -6.17 -7.54
C GLU A 112 -11.31 -5.55 -7.01
N VAL A 113 -11.37 -4.21 -7.08
CA VAL A 113 -12.51 -3.38 -6.72
C VAL A 113 -12.87 -2.51 -7.92
N PRO A 114 -14.03 -1.81 -7.94
CA PRO A 114 -14.36 -0.90 -9.04
C PRO A 114 -13.24 0.07 -9.35
N ALA A 115 -13.13 0.48 -10.62
CA ALA A 115 -12.12 1.43 -11.07
C ALA A 115 -12.19 2.74 -10.26
N TYR A 116 -11.05 3.45 -10.19
CA TYR A 116 -11.01 4.75 -9.55
C TYR A 116 -12.03 5.72 -10.16
N ASP A 117 -12.86 6.28 -9.29
CA ASP A 117 -13.79 7.36 -9.58
C ASP A 117 -13.44 8.56 -8.71
N ALA A 118 -13.11 9.68 -9.35
CA ALA A 118 -12.61 10.87 -8.65
C ALA A 118 -13.69 11.55 -7.77
N GLU A 119 -14.95 11.52 -8.19
CA GLU A 119 -16.05 12.12 -7.44
C GLU A 119 -16.38 11.26 -6.20
N ALA A 120 -16.52 9.96 -6.38
CA ALA A 120 -16.71 9.01 -5.30
C ALA A 120 -15.56 9.08 -4.29
N HIS A 121 -14.30 9.05 -4.76
CA HIS A 121 -13.12 9.11 -3.89
C HIS A 121 -13.04 10.44 -3.11
N SER A 122 -13.37 11.56 -3.77
CA SER A 122 -13.40 12.87 -3.10
C SER A 122 -14.47 12.93 -2.01
N CYS A 123 -15.67 12.40 -2.26
CA CYS A 123 -16.72 12.29 -1.25
C CYS A 123 -16.27 11.36 -0.11
N ASN A 124 -15.70 10.20 -0.43
CA ASN A 124 -15.22 9.24 0.57
C ASN A 124 -14.14 9.81 1.51
N GLY A 125 -13.41 10.85 1.10
CA GLY A 125 -12.46 11.56 1.94
C GLY A 125 -13.09 12.51 2.97
N ASP A 126 -14.40 12.72 2.89
CA ASP A 126 -15.15 13.58 3.82
C ASP A 126 -15.90 12.71 4.83
N VAL A 127 -15.76 13.05 6.12
CA VAL A 127 -16.47 12.37 7.21
C VAL A 127 -18.00 12.50 7.10
N ASP A 128 -18.46 13.59 6.51
CA ASP A 128 -19.88 13.91 6.31
C ASP A 128 -20.40 13.51 4.91
N CYS A 129 -19.66 12.68 4.15
CA CYS A 129 -20.08 12.21 2.84
C CYS A 129 -21.45 11.52 2.90
N ALA A 130 -22.49 12.18 2.37
CA ALA A 130 -23.86 11.68 2.43
C ALA A 130 -24.12 10.47 1.51
N ASN A 131 -23.41 10.40 0.39
CA ASN A 131 -23.59 9.37 -0.63
C ASN A 131 -22.23 8.79 -1.04
N PRO A 132 -21.59 7.96 -0.21
CA PRO A 132 -20.31 7.36 -0.55
C PRO A 132 -20.43 6.44 -1.76
N GLY A 133 -19.40 6.43 -2.60
CA GLY A 133 -19.31 5.56 -3.78
C GLY A 133 -18.19 4.54 -3.62
N PHE A 134 -18.39 3.31 -4.09
CA PHE A 134 -17.35 2.29 -4.06
C PHE A 134 -16.31 2.54 -5.18
N SER A 135 -15.08 2.86 -4.82
CA SER A 135 -14.01 3.28 -5.74
C SER A 135 -12.65 2.78 -5.27
N ALA A 136 -11.80 2.41 -6.22
CA ALA A 136 -10.37 2.20 -5.94
C ALA A 136 -9.70 3.50 -5.47
N TYR A 137 -8.50 3.37 -4.90
CA TYR A 137 -7.60 4.50 -4.65
C TYR A 137 -6.96 5.01 -5.94
N PRO A 138 -6.65 6.31 -6.05
CA PRO A 138 -5.86 6.84 -7.16
C PRO A 138 -4.42 6.33 -7.10
N SER A 139 -3.74 6.30 -8.24
CA SER A 139 -2.29 6.16 -8.25
C SER A 139 -1.64 7.43 -7.69
N ALA A 140 -0.85 7.29 -6.63
CA ALA A 140 -0.18 8.43 -6.00
C ALA A 140 1.15 8.75 -6.70
N LYS A 141 1.36 10.03 -7.06
CA LYS A 141 2.68 10.48 -7.52
C LYS A 141 3.61 10.64 -6.33
N VAL A 142 4.71 9.92 -6.34
CA VAL A 142 5.80 10.10 -5.37
C VAL A 142 6.96 10.81 -6.05
N VAL A 143 7.24 12.03 -5.63
CA VAL A 143 8.19 12.93 -6.30
C VAL A 143 9.25 13.44 -5.33
N THR A 144 10.39 13.87 -5.87
CA THR A 144 11.40 14.60 -5.12
C THR A 144 11.11 16.09 -5.18
N ALA A 145 10.90 16.72 -4.02
CA ALA A 145 10.70 18.16 -3.93
C ALA A 145 12.02 18.85 -3.56
N VAL A 146 12.38 19.88 -4.31
CA VAL A 146 13.54 20.75 -4.04
C VAL A 146 13.14 22.21 -4.13
N SER A 147 13.85 23.10 -3.42
CA SER A 147 13.62 24.54 -3.54
C SER A 147 14.15 25.09 -4.87
N GLY A 148 13.52 26.17 -5.38
CA GLY A 148 14.02 26.87 -6.59
C GLY A 148 15.47 27.34 -6.40
N ALA A 149 15.80 27.91 -5.23
CA ALA A 149 17.16 28.35 -4.92
C ALA A 149 18.19 27.19 -4.93
N PHE A 150 17.78 25.97 -4.58
CA PHE A 150 18.65 24.79 -4.71
C PHE A 150 18.91 24.47 -6.19
N MET A 151 17.86 24.50 -7.03
CA MET A 151 18.00 24.22 -8.46
C MET A 151 18.94 25.22 -9.16
N ASP A 152 18.89 26.49 -8.75
CA ASP A 152 19.74 27.55 -9.30
C ASP A 152 21.21 27.40 -8.85
N ARG A 153 21.44 27.00 -7.59
CA ARG A 153 22.78 26.88 -7.01
C ARG A 153 23.47 25.57 -7.40
N GLU A 154 22.72 24.48 -7.49
CA GLU A 154 23.24 23.12 -7.70
C GLU A 154 22.61 22.44 -8.92
N PRO A 155 22.78 23.02 -10.15
CA PRO A 155 22.07 22.53 -11.33
C PRO A 155 22.46 21.10 -11.73
N GLU A 156 23.68 20.67 -11.48
CA GLU A 156 24.15 19.29 -11.77
C GLU A 156 23.48 18.29 -10.82
N VAL A 157 23.38 18.61 -9.52
CA VAL A 157 22.70 17.76 -8.55
C VAL A 157 21.21 17.74 -8.82
N ALA A 158 20.62 18.88 -9.22
CA ALA A 158 19.20 18.93 -9.62
C ALA A 158 18.93 18.07 -10.88
N ALA A 159 19.87 18.01 -11.82
CA ALA A 159 19.78 17.14 -12.99
C ALA A 159 19.83 15.66 -12.58
N LEU A 160 20.75 15.27 -11.70
CA LEU A 160 20.80 13.91 -11.14
C LEU A 160 19.48 13.54 -10.45
N LEU A 161 18.94 14.40 -9.58
CA LEU A 161 17.70 14.13 -8.85
C LEU A 161 16.48 13.95 -9.77
N LYS A 162 16.50 14.52 -10.99
CA LYS A 162 15.44 14.27 -12.00
C LYS A 162 15.49 12.85 -12.56
N ASN A 163 16.68 12.26 -12.62
CA ASN A 163 16.88 10.91 -13.14
C ASN A 163 16.62 9.84 -12.07
N VAL A 164 16.78 10.19 -10.77
CA VAL A 164 16.57 9.24 -9.67
C VAL A 164 15.13 8.73 -9.66
N ALA A 165 14.96 7.46 -9.99
CA ALA A 165 13.67 6.78 -10.03
C ALA A 165 13.79 5.33 -9.55
N PHE A 166 12.79 4.89 -8.80
CA PHE A 166 12.65 3.53 -8.29
C PHE A 166 11.31 2.97 -8.75
N THR A 167 11.21 1.66 -8.81
CA THR A 167 9.92 0.96 -8.82
C THR A 167 9.48 0.61 -7.39
N ASN A 168 8.20 0.31 -7.19
CA ASN A 168 7.70 -0.25 -5.93
C ASN A 168 8.45 -1.51 -5.53
N ALA A 169 8.75 -2.39 -6.51
CA ALA A 169 9.47 -3.64 -6.26
C ALA A 169 10.89 -3.38 -5.73
N GLN A 170 11.65 -2.49 -6.37
CA GLN A 170 13.01 -2.14 -5.94
C GLN A 170 13.02 -1.51 -4.55
N MET A 171 12.14 -0.54 -4.29
CA MET A 171 12.06 0.10 -2.99
C MET A 171 11.54 -0.86 -1.91
N GLY A 172 10.57 -1.71 -2.24
CA GLY A 172 10.05 -2.75 -1.36
C GLY A 172 11.14 -3.73 -0.92
N ASP A 173 11.99 -4.18 -1.86
CA ASP A 173 13.13 -5.07 -1.56
C ASP A 173 14.15 -4.42 -0.62
N VAL A 174 14.57 -3.18 -0.91
CA VAL A 174 15.50 -2.45 -0.03
C VAL A 174 14.95 -2.24 1.38
N LEU A 175 13.66 -1.92 1.49
CA LEU A 175 13.00 -1.73 2.78
C LEU A 175 12.84 -3.07 3.53
N ALA A 176 12.53 -4.17 2.84
CA ALA A 176 12.46 -5.51 3.41
C ALA A 176 13.85 -5.97 3.88
N TRP A 177 14.87 -5.80 3.04
CA TRP A 177 16.26 -6.13 3.41
C TRP A 177 16.69 -5.35 4.67
N ARG A 178 16.39 -4.06 4.73
CA ARG A 178 16.68 -3.23 5.90
C ARG A 178 16.03 -3.78 7.17
N LEU A 179 14.76 -4.17 7.08
CA LEU A 179 14.01 -4.72 8.20
C LEU A 179 14.59 -6.07 8.67
N ASP A 180 14.90 -6.96 7.75
CA ASP A 180 15.39 -8.32 8.03
C ASP A 180 16.79 -8.32 8.66
N ASN A 181 17.60 -7.32 8.32
CA ASN A 181 18.96 -7.18 8.83
C ASN A 181 19.06 -6.21 10.01
N ASN A 182 17.95 -5.65 10.48
CA ASN A 182 17.93 -4.57 11.48
C ASN A 182 18.93 -3.45 11.14
N ALA A 183 19.03 -3.14 9.85
CA ALA A 183 20.03 -2.24 9.31
C ALA A 183 19.60 -0.76 9.43
N SER A 184 20.59 0.12 9.51
CA SER A 184 20.40 1.57 9.41
C SER A 184 19.98 1.96 7.98
N TYR A 185 19.58 3.22 7.79
CA TYR A 185 19.30 3.74 6.45
C TYR A 185 20.57 3.86 5.59
N ASP A 186 21.72 4.14 6.21
CA ASP A 186 23.00 4.20 5.49
C ASP A 186 23.42 2.82 4.97
N GLU A 187 23.24 1.76 5.78
CA GLU A 187 23.47 0.39 5.35
C GLU A 187 22.51 -0.03 4.24
N ALA A 188 21.24 0.37 4.32
CA ALA A 188 20.28 0.15 3.25
C ALA A 188 20.67 0.88 1.95
N ALA A 189 21.21 2.09 2.04
CA ALA A 189 21.75 2.82 0.89
C ALA A 189 22.95 2.09 0.27
N VAL A 190 23.86 1.55 1.09
CA VAL A 190 24.99 0.73 0.61
C VAL A 190 24.48 -0.55 -0.05
N TYR A 191 23.48 -1.22 0.55
CA TYR A 191 22.85 -2.38 -0.08
C TYR A 191 22.28 -2.04 -1.45
N PHE A 192 21.53 -0.94 -1.57
CA PHE A 192 21.00 -0.49 -2.86
C PHE A 192 22.13 -0.22 -3.86
N LEU A 193 23.13 0.55 -3.49
CA LEU A 193 24.25 0.92 -4.38
C LEU A 193 25.05 -0.31 -4.85
N THR A 194 25.10 -1.38 -4.08
CA THR A 194 25.82 -2.61 -4.44
C THR A 194 24.98 -3.56 -5.26
N SER A 195 23.67 -3.67 -4.98
CA SER A 195 22.77 -4.65 -5.58
C SER A 195 22.07 -4.17 -6.84
N TYR A 196 21.94 -2.84 -7.02
CA TYR A 196 21.17 -2.22 -8.11
C TYR A 196 22.03 -1.29 -8.98
N LYS A 197 23.25 -1.75 -9.33
CA LYS A 197 24.21 -0.97 -10.13
C LYS A 197 23.69 -0.61 -11.53
N ASP A 198 22.94 -1.49 -12.13
CA ASP A 198 22.25 -1.30 -13.39
C ASP A 198 21.15 -0.22 -13.34
N VAL A 199 20.53 -0.05 -12.17
CA VAL A 199 19.48 0.97 -11.97
C VAL A 199 20.10 2.35 -11.78
N TRP A 200 20.99 2.52 -10.81
CA TRP A 200 21.56 3.84 -10.52
C TRP A 200 22.62 4.29 -11.55
N GLY A 201 23.22 3.33 -12.29
CA GLY A 201 24.12 3.64 -13.39
C GLY A 201 23.44 4.47 -14.50
N ASP A 202 22.16 4.27 -14.72
CA ASP A 202 21.37 5.02 -15.70
C ASP A 202 21.01 6.45 -15.22
N TRP A 203 21.28 6.78 -13.96
CA TRP A 203 21.01 8.13 -13.41
C TRP A 203 22.13 9.12 -13.67
N LEU A 204 23.37 8.64 -13.92
CA LEU A 204 24.57 9.43 -14.15
C LEU A 204 24.77 9.78 -15.62
#